data_70933b69087c0059e558ad2d1a243af2
#
_entry.id   70933b69087c0059e558ad2d1a243af2
#
_cell.length_a   1.000
_cell.length_b   1.000
_cell.length_c   1.000
_cell.angle_alpha   90.00
_cell.angle_beta   90.00
_cell.angle_gamma   90.00
#
_symmetry.space_group_name_H-M   'P 1'
#
loop_
_entity.id
_entity.type
_entity.pdbx_description
1 polymer ?
#
loop_
_entity_poly.entity_id
_entity_poly.type
_entity_poly.pdbx_seq_one_letter_code
_entity_poly.pdbx_strand_id
1 'polypeptide(L)'
;MNQTPSEEWAFYESGLVAQGCLENIDEYMSEAITRYGRLLLSKQRNLMSELTEGIEELARTRTYKTLVEKYPLLFERSEHDKAPFSLFGFECDLGWYDIIEGLCSSLYRNYRMVKTRLEWAKIRLSEIDSNLGTFKTKEEAQEKLSKEISDLSLELEREHHNLPIVAQIKEKFGTLRFYIDFREGATNSAIARAHALVDFAEHMTQVTCEQCGNKGKTYGIGWNKTLCHEHAVEKYGETKVAEFNKTELE
;
A
#
# COMPACT_ATOMS: atom_id res chain seq x y z
N MET A 1 30.38 0.42 -12.24
CA MET A 1 31.05 1.42 -13.12
C MET A 1 30.18 1.59 -14.32
N ASN A 2 29.46 2.70 -14.39
CA ASN A 2 28.56 3.02 -15.50
C ASN A 2 29.41 3.58 -16.64
N GLN A 3 29.68 2.78 -17.66
CA GLN A 3 30.22 3.28 -18.92
C GLN A 3 29.08 3.94 -19.70
N THR A 4 29.27 5.21 -20.03
CA THR A 4 28.31 5.99 -20.82
C THR A 4 28.37 5.58 -22.29
N PRO A 5 27.25 5.66 -23.05
CA PRO A 5 27.22 5.25 -24.49
C PRO A 5 28.20 5.99 -25.41
N SER A 6 28.80 7.10 -24.94
CA SER A 6 29.72 7.92 -25.73
C SER A 6 31.10 7.28 -26.01
N GLU A 7 31.56 6.34 -25.16
CA GLU A 7 32.87 5.74 -25.33
C GLU A 7 32.88 4.59 -26.37
N GLU A 8 31.77 3.89 -26.53
CA GLU A 8 31.66 2.85 -27.59
C GLU A 8 31.54 3.44 -29.00
N TRP A 9 30.95 4.63 -29.13
CA TRP A 9 30.83 5.31 -30.45
C TRP A 9 32.18 5.85 -30.98
N ALA A 10 33.00 6.39 -30.09
CA ALA A 10 34.32 6.89 -30.45
C ALA A 10 35.26 5.80 -31.00
N PHE A 11 35.07 4.56 -30.57
CA PHE A 11 35.88 3.41 -31.08
C PHE A 11 35.44 2.97 -32.46
N TYR A 12 34.19 3.18 -32.84
CA TYR A 12 33.67 2.82 -34.17
C TYR A 12 34.05 3.84 -35.25
N GLU A 13 34.01 5.14 -34.93
CA GLU A 13 34.43 6.18 -35.90
C GLU A 13 35.91 6.12 -36.25
N SER A 14 36.76 5.82 -35.27
CA SER A 14 38.21 5.73 -35.50
C SER A 14 38.65 4.48 -36.30
N GLY A 15 37.90 3.40 -36.26
CA GLY A 15 38.17 2.15 -36.99
C GLY A 15 37.71 2.18 -38.44
N LEU A 16 36.65 2.93 -38.74
CA LEU A 16 36.06 3.01 -40.09
C LEU A 16 36.80 3.96 -41.03
N VAL A 17 37.46 4.99 -40.49
CA VAL A 17 38.19 5.99 -41.29
C VAL A 17 39.58 5.49 -41.70
N ALA A 18 40.13 4.49 -41.05
CA ALA A 18 41.51 4.02 -41.26
C ALA A 18 41.73 2.98 -42.38
N GLN A 19 40.67 2.39 -42.92
CA GLN A 19 40.84 1.31 -43.94
C GLN A 19 39.83 1.43 -45.08
N GLY A 20 39.97 2.34 -45.99
CA GLY A 20 39.43 2.46 -47.34
C GLY A 20 38.60 1.31 -47.96
N CYS A 21 37.70 0.68 -47.25
CA CYS A 21 36.81 -0.38 -47.70
C CYS A 21 35.35 0.06 -47.64
N LEU A 22 34.91 0.81 -48.66
CA LEU A 22 33.49 1.15 -48.92
C LEU A 22 32.63 -0.04 -49.40
N GLU A 23 33.24 -1.20 -49.65
CA GLU A 23 32.56 -2.34 -50.30
C GLU A 23 31.69 -3.20 -49.37
N ASN A 24 31.70 -2.98 -48.01
CA ASN A 24 30.93 -3.81 -47.09
C ASN A 24 30.10 -3.02 -46.08
N ILE A 25 29.78 -1.76 -46.35
CA ILE A 25 28.98 -0.92 -45.42
C ILE A 25 27.61 -1.54 -45.11
N ASP A 26 26.94 -2.10 -46.10
CA ASP A 26 25.60 -2.70 -45.94
C ASP A 26 25.64 -3.95 -45.05
N GLU A 27 26.72 -4.76 -45.14
CA GLU A 27 26.88 -5.94 -44.29
C GLU A 27 27.20 -5.57 -42.85
N TYR A 28 28.08 -4.58 -42.61
CA TYR A 28 28.37 -4.06 -41.28
C TYR A 28 27.16 -3.37 -40.62
N MET A 29 26.39 -2.59 -41.38
CA MET A 29 25.19 -1.97 -40.90
C MET A 29 24.11 -2.99 -40.56
N SER A 30 23.95 -4.04 -41.36
CA SER A 30 23.01 -5.13 -41.09
C SER A 30 23.38 -5.91 -39.82
N GLU A 31 24.68 -6.19 -39.65
CA GLU A 31 25.18 -6.87 -38.44
C GLU A 31 25.02 -5.99 -37.17
N ALA A 32 25.35 -4.70 -37.28
CA ALA A 32 25.17 -3.73 -36.19
C ALA A 32 23.70 -3.58 -35.77
N ILE A 33 22.79 -3.45 -36.75
CA ILE A 33 21.33 -3.38 -36.48
C ILE A 33 20.84 -4.69 -35.86
N THR A 34 21.31 -5.83 -36.32
CA THR A 34 20.93 -7.15 -35.76
C THR A 34 21.45 -7.32 -34.34
N ARG A 35 22.68 -6.89 -34.06
CA ARG A 35 23.32 -6.96 -32.74
C ARG A 35 22.65 -6.00 -31.77
N TYR A 36 22.41 -4.75 -32.18
CA TYR A 36 21.73 -3.73 -31.35
C TYR A 36 20.26 -4.10 -31.09
N GLY A 37 19.56 -4.60 -32.13
CA GLY A 37 18.19 -5.11 -31.97
C GLY A 37 18.12 -6.29 -31.00
N ARG A 38 19.06 -7.23 -31.03
CA ARG A 38 19.15 -8.34 -30.07
C ARG A 38 19.40 -7.84 -28.64
N LEU A 39 20.26 -6.84 -28.46
CA LEU A 39 20.54 -6.23 -27.15
C LEU A 39 19.31 -5.51 -26.59
N LEU A 40 18.59 -4.75 -27.42
CA LEU A 40 17.34 -4.09 -27.01
C LEU A 40 16.25 -5.10 -26.61
N LEU A 41 16.08 -6.15 -27.40
CA LEU A 41 15.11 -7.22 -27.09
C LEU A 41 15.48 -8.00 -25.82
N SER A 42 16.77 -8.17 -25.51
CA SER A 42 17.21 -8.81 -24.26
C SER A 42 16.96 -7.91 -23.06
N LYS A 43 17.27 -6.61 -23.17
CA LYS A 43 16.97 -5.63 -22.10
C LYS A 43 15.47 -5.51 -21.85
N GLN A 44 14.67 -5.48 -22.92
CA GLN A 44 13.21 -5.44 -22.80
C GLN A 44 12.64 -6.71 -22.14
N ARG A 45 13.17 -7.89 -22.47
CA ARG A 45 12.78 -9.15 -21.82
C ARG A 45 13.14 -9.17 -20.33
N ASN A 46 14.33 -8.72 -19.96
CA ASN A 46 14.75 -8.64 -18.56
C ASN A 46 13.86 -7.67 -17.78
N LEU A 47 13.57 -6.48 -18.33
CA LEU A 47 12.67 -5.52 -17.71
C LEU A 47 11.26 -6.08 -17.52
N MET A 48 10.73 -6.80 -18.53
CA MET A 48 9.42 -7.46 -18.42
C MET A 48 9.42 -8.57 -17.37
N SER A 49 10.52 -9.33 -17.24
CA SER A 49 10.66 -10.36 -16.19
C SER A 49 10.66 -9.74 -14.78
N GLU A 50 11.46 -8.69 -14.57
CA GLU A 50 11.52 -7.96 -13.29
C GLU A 50 10.17 -7.34 -12.94
N LEU A 51 9.45 -6.77 -13.91
CA LEU A 51 8.10 -6.24 -13.72
C LEU A 51 7.12 -7.34 -13.35
N THR A 52 7.19 -8.50 -14.02
CA THR A 52 6.31 -9.65 -13.74
C THR A 52 6.54 -10.18 -12.33
N GLU A 53 7.80 -10.39 -11.93
CA GLU A 53 8.17 -10.81 -10.58
C GLU A 53 7.70 -9.81 -9.52
N GLY A 54 7.87 -8.51 -9.77
CA GLY A 54 7.38 -7.45 -8.89
C GLY A 54 5.86 -7.44 -8.74
N ILE A 55 5.11 -7.66 -9.84
CA ILE A 55 3.65 -7.76 -9.83
C ILE A 55 3.19 -9.01 -9.07
N GLU A 56 3.85 -10.16 -9.27
CA GLU A 56 3.54 -11.39 -8.55
C GLU A 56 3.84 -11.28 -7.05
N GLU A 57 4.93 -10.62 -6.67
CA GLU A 57 5.24 -10.34 -5.26
C GLU A 57 4.21 -9.40 -4.64
N LEU A 58 3.83 -8.33 -5.35
CA LEU A 58 2.77 -7.42 -4.91
C LEU A 58 1.45 -8.17 -4.72
N ALA A 59 1.08 -9.06 -5.65
CA ALA A 59 -0.14 -9.86 -5.56
C ALA A 59 -0.10 -10.83 -4.37
N ARG A 60 1.06 -11.42 -4.05
CA ARG A 60 1.23 -12.30 -2.86
C ARG A 60 1.10 -11.54 -1.54
N THR A 61 1.54 -10.28 -1.50
CA THR A 61 1.49 -9.43 -0.29
C THR A 61 0.16 -8.72 -0.11
N ARG A 62 -0.61 -8.51 -1.18
CA ARG A 62 -1.92 -7.86 -1.17
C ARG A 62 -3.04 -8.87 -0.91
N THR A 63 -3.11 -9.36 0.30
CA THR A 63 -4.22 -10.21 0.74
C THR A 63 -4.84 -9.64 2.00
N TYR A 64 -6.14 -9.80 2.18
CA TYR A 64 -6.80 -9.36 3.41
C TYR A 64 -6.27 -10.07 4.66
N LYS A 65 -5.69 -11.26 4.51
CA LYS A 65 -4.98 -11.95 5.59
C LYS A 65 -3.78 -11.13 6.08
N THR A 66 -3.00 -10.53 5.17
CA THR A 66 -1.85 -9.69 5.53
C THR A 66 -2.25 -8.41 6.28
N LEU A 67 -3.45 -7.86 6.03
CA LEU A 67 -3.97 -6.74 6.82
C LEU A 67 -4.26 -7.13 8.26
N VAL A 68 -4.89 -8.29 8.48
CA VAL A 68 -5.16 -8.81 9.83
C VAL A 68 -3.86 -9.04 10.60
N GLU A 69 -2.85 -9.62 9.95
CA GLU A 69 -1.52 -9.85 10.54
C GLU A 69 -0.78 -8.52 10.85
N LYS A 70 -0.91 -7.52 9.98
CA LYS A 70 -0.25 -6.20 10.13
C LYS A 70 -0.90 -5.31 11.20
N TYR A 71 -2.22 -5.42 11.39
CA TYR A 71 -3.01 -4.60 12.31
C TYR A 71 -3.85 -5.43 13.29
N PRO A 72 -3.25 -6.37 14.03
CA PRO A 72 -4.00 -7.40 14.78
C PRO A 72 -4.98 -6.80 15.78
N LEU A 73 -4.66 -5.70 16.46
CA LEU A 73 -5.55 -5.09 17.46
C LEU A 73 -6.81 -4.44 16.86
N LEU A 74 -6.84 -4.12 15.56
CA LEU A 74 -8.06 -3.67 14.89
C LEU A 74 -9.01 -4.83 14.59
N PHE A 75 -8.49 -6.04 14.44
CA PHE A 75 -9.24 -7.24 14.10
C PHE A 75 -9.37 -8.21 15.28
N GLU A 76 -8.90 -7.79 16.47
CA GLU A 76 -8.98 -8.58 17.70
C GLU A 76 -10.42 -8.67 18.19
N ARG A 77 -10.97 -9.90 18.19
CA ARG A 77 -12.28 -10.19 18.73
C ARG A 77 -12.23 -11.45 19.59
N SER A 78 -13.10 -11.50 20.60
CA SER A 78 -13.21 -12.72 21.43
C SER A 78 -13.84 -13.85 20.62
N GLU A 79 -13.53 -15.11 20.97
CA GLU A 79 -14.12 -16.30 20.35
C GLU A 79 -15.66 -16.35 20.45
N HIS A 80 -16.24 -15.60 21.39
CA HIS A 80 -17.68 -15.50 21.60
C HIS A 80 -18.33 -14.32 20.86
N ASP A 81 -17.53 -13.48 20.18
CA ASP A 81 -18.02 -12.34 19.45
C ASP A 81 -18.67 -12.79 18.13
N LYS A 82 -19.98 -12.55 18.01
CA LYS A 82 -20.79 -12.85 16.82
C LYS A 82 -20.80 -11.73 15.79
N ALA A 83 -19.85 -10.78 15.86
CA ALA A 83 -19.78 -9.74 14.87
C ALA A 83 -19.64 -10.32 13.45
N PRO A 84 -20.26 -9.70 12.44
CA PRO A 84 -20.22 -10.18 11.07
C PRO A 84 -18.80 -10.39 10.54
N PHE A 85 -17.83 -9.56 10.94
CA PHE A 85 -16.44 -9.74 10.52
C PHE A 85 -15.84 -11.08 10.94
N SER A 86 -16.14 -11.55 12.14
CA SER A 86 -15.67 -12.85 12.65
C SER A 86 -16.21 -14.04 11.85
N LEU A 87 -17.38 -13.86 11.20
CA LEU A 87 -18.06 -14.90 10.44
C LEU A 87 -17.73 -14.85 8.94
N PHE A 88 -17.63 -13.65 8.37
CA PHE A 88 -17.59 -13.45 6.91
C PHE A 88 -16.30 -12.79 6.44
N GLY A 89 -15.50 -12.18 7.36
CA GLY A 89 -14.26 -11.48 7.00
C GLY A 89 -14.50 -10.25 6.12
N PHE A 90 -13.77 -10.17 5.03
CA PHE A 90 -13.87 -9.08 4.07
C PHE A 90 -14.86 -9.47 2.95
N GLU A 91 -15.98 -8.77 2.89
CA GLU A 91 -17.05 -8.96 1.90
C GLU A 91 -16.95 -7.91 0.77
N CYS A 92 -15.75 -7.73 0.20
CA CYS A 92 -15.46 -6.85 -0.94
C CYS A 92 -14.24 -7.35 -1.72
N ASP A 93 -14.07 -6.88 -2.96
CA ASP A 93 -12.96 -7.28 -3.81
C ASP A 93 -11.66 -6.52 -3.48
N LEU A 94 -10.52 -7.04 -3.95
CA LEU A 94 -9.17 -6.53 -3.63
C LEU A 94 -8.82 -5.17 -4.25
N GLY A 95 -9.63 -4.64 -5.15
CA GLY A 95 -9.39 -3.30 -5.71
C GLY A 95 -9.46 -2.18 -4.68
N TRP A 96 -10.12 -2.41 -3.54
CA TRP A 96 -10.15 -1.47 -2.43
C TRP A 96 -9.08 -1.73 -1.36
N TYR A 97 -8.18 -2.69 -1.59
CA TYR A 97 -7.14 -3.07 -0.63
C TYR A 97 -6.33 -1.87 -0.14
N ASP A 98 -5.84 -1.00 -1.03
CA ASP A 98 -4.99 0.14 -0.66
C ASP A 98 -5.74 1.19 0.17
N ILE A 99 -7.04 1.39 -0.09
CA ILE A 99 -7.89 2.28 0.69
C ILE A 99 -8.08 1.71 2.10
N ILE A 100 -8.39 0.43 2.21
CA ILE A 100 -8.58 -0.25 3.50
C ILE A 100 -7.27 -0.31 4.28
N GLU A 101 -6.15 -0.60 3.62
CA GLU A 101 -4.81 -0.59 4.25
C GLU A 101 -4.44 0.81 4.76
N GLY A 102 -4.66 1.85 3.96
CA GLY A 102 -4.45 3.23 4.34
C GLY A 102 -5.32 3.66 5.54
N LEU A 103 -6.58 3.22 5.58
CA LEU A 103 -7.49 3.42 6.70
C LEU A 103 -6.96 2.72 7.96
N CYS A 104 -6.64 1.43 7.89
CA CYS A 104 -6.09 0.67 9.00
C CYS A 104 -4.79 1.29 9.53
N SER A 105 -3.88 1.71 8.64
CA SER A 105 -2.63 2.40 8.99
C SER A 105 -2.89 3.72 9.75
N SER A 106 -3.89 4.47 9.30
CA SER A 106 -4.26 5.77 9.91
C SER A 106 -4.92 5.60 11.27
N LEU A 107 -5.77 4.58 11.44
CA LEU A 107 -6.37 4.22 12.73
C LEU A 107 -5.32 3.75 13.74
N TYR A 108 -4.34 2.96 13.27
CA TYR A 108 -3.30 2.35 14.10
C TYR A 108 -2.14 3.29 14.45
N ARG A 109 -2.09 4.47 13.84
CA ARG A 109 -0.94 5.38 13.83
C ARG A 109 -0.47 5.78 15.23
N ASN A 110 -1.39 6.28 16.08
CA ASN A 110 -1.01 6.79 17.40
C ASN A 110 -0.46 5.68 18.28
N TYR A 111 -1.16 4.55 18.33
CA TYR A 111 -0.71 3.37 19.08
C TYR A 111 0.71 2.95 18.66
N ARG A 112 0.95 2.84 17.34
CA ARG A 112 2.26 2.47 16.81
C ARG A 112 3.35 3.48 17.19
N MET A 113 3.05 4.77 17.11
CA MET A 113 4.02 5.82 17.48
C MET A 113 4.41 5.74 18.95
N VAL A 114 3.46 5.60 19.85
CA VAL A 114 3.73 5.50 21.29
C VAL A 114 4.48 4.21 21.60
N LYS A 115 4.07 3.08 21.01
CA LYS A 115 4.77 1.79 21.14
C LYS A 115 6.23 1.89 20.72
N THR A 116 6.51 2.48 19.56
CA THR A 116 7.90 2.67 19.09
C THR A 116 8.70 3.55 20.05
N ARG A 117 8.16 4.66 20.54
CA ARG A 117 8.83 5.52 21.53
C ARG A 117 9.15 4.76 22.82
N LEU A 118 8.22 3.96 23.31
CA LEU A 118 8.42 3.13 24.50
C LEU A 118 9.54 2.10 24.29
N GLU A 119 9.57 1.43 23.15
CA GLU A 119 10.61 0.46 22.78
C GLU A 119 11.99 1.16 22.75
N TRP A 120 12.11 2.33 22.13
CA TRP A 120 13.33 3.12 22.10
C TRP A 120 13.79 3.57 23.51
N ALA A 121 12.87 4.01 24.37
CA ALA A 121 13.20 4.37 25.74
C ALA A 121 13.75 3.18 26.54
N LYS A 122 13.16 1.98 26.35
CA LYS A 122 13.65 0.74 26.97
C LYS A 122 15.04 0.34 26.46
N ILE A 123 15.31 0.46 25.16
CA ILE A 123 16.62 0.18 24.56
C ILE A 123 17.65 1.14 25.17
N ARG A 124 17.38 2.45 25.19
CA ARG A 124 18.27 3.45 25.79
C ARG A 124 18.59 3.15 27.26
N LEU A 125 17.59 2.71 28.02
CA LEU A 125 17.81 2.31 29.42
C LEU A 125 18.70 1.08 29.53
N SER A 126 18.56 0.09 28.64
CA SER A 126 19.41 -1.12 28.65
C SER A 126 20.86 -0.83 28.25
N GLU A 127 21.12 0.21 27.46
CA GLU A 127 22.42 0.60 26.95
C GLU A 127 23.12 1.68 27.81
N ILE A 128 22.53 2.06 28.95
CA ILE A 128 22.99 3.21 29.77
C ILE A 128 24.43 3.09 30.26
N ASP A 129 24.92 1.86 30.46
CA ASP A 129 26.30 1.59 30.91
C ASP A 129 27.34 1.87 29.82
N SER A 130 26.94 1.74 28.55
CA SER A 130 27.84 1.96 27.41
C SER A 130 27.63 3.32 26.76
N ASN A 131 26.43 3.92 26.91
CA ASN A 131 26.07 5.18 26.25
C ASN A 131 25.15 6.02 27.13
N LEU A 132 25.70 7.04 27.78
CA LEU A 132 24.97 8.02 28.59
C LEU A 132 24.17 9.02 27.71
N GLY A 133 24.44 9.08 26.39
CA GLY A 133 23.80 10.04 25.49
C GLY A 133 24.05 11.50 25.95
N THR A 134 22.96 12.23 26.21
CA THR A 134 23.00 13.64 26.64
C THR A 134 23.00 13.83 28.17
N PHE A 135 22.93 12.74 28.95
CA PHE A 135 22.87 12.82 30.41
C PHE A 135 24.26 12.98 31.03
N LYS A 136 24.32 13.66 32.20
CA LYS A 136 25.57 13.93 32.88
C LYS A 136 26.03 12.76 33.75
N THR A 137 25.09 12.04 34.35
CA THR A 137 25.39 10.87 35.19
C THR A 137 24.45 9.73 34.85
N LYS A 138 24.84 8.51 35.24
CA LYS A 138 24.05 7.30 35.06
C LYS A 138 22.77 7.35 35.88
N GLU A 139 22.82 7.84 37.09
CA GLU A 139 21.69 7.98 37.99
C GLU A 139 20.63 8.92 37.39
N GLU A 140 21.05 10.08 36.89
CA GLU A 140 20.18 11.04 36.20
C GLU A 140 19.48 10.41 34.99
N ALA A 141 20.26 9.69 34.16
CA ALA A 141 19.76 9.01 32.99
C ALA A 141 18.72 7.92 33.35
N GLN A 142 19.04 7.13 34.38
CA GLN A 142 18.21 6.03 34.85
C GLN A 142 16.86 6.53 35.42
N GLU A 143 16.89 7.59 36.21
CA GLU A 143 15.68 8.23 36.78
C GLU A 143 14.80 8.77 35.66
N LYS A 144 15.35 9.57 34.73
CA LYS A 144 14.59 10.19 33.64
C LYS A 144 14.00 9.17 32.67
N LEU A 145 14.80 8.16 32.27
CA LEU A 145 14.33 7.11 31.35
C LEU A 145 13.28 6.21 32.02
N SER A 146 13.43 5.90 33.30
CA SER A 146 12.43 5.11 34.03
C SER A 146 11.10 5.85 34.12
N LYS A 147 11.13 7.17 34.35
CA LYS A 147 9.94 8.02 34.32
C LYS A 147 9.32 8.06 32.91
N GLU A 148 10.12 8.30 31.87
CA GLU A 148 9.67 8.31 30.48
C GLU A 148 9.00 6.99 30.10
N ILE A 149 9.57 5.84 30.49
CA ILE A 149 8.98 4.51 30.24
C ILE A 149 7.64 4.35 30.95
N SER A 150 7.53 4.82 32.21
CA SER A 150 6.28 4.79 32.97
C SER A 150 5.20 5.62 32.29
N ASP A 151 5.52 6.86 31.91
CA ASP A 151 4.58 7.79 31.26
C ASP A 151 4.13 7.24 29.89
N LEU A 152 5.06 6.71 29.07
CA LEU A 152 4.77 6.09 27.77
C LEU A 152 3.97 4.79 27.91
N SER A 153 4.14 4.04 28.99
CA SER A 153 3.36 2.84 29.24
C SER A 153 1.88 3.18 29.50
N LEU A 154 1.62 4.22 30.29
CA LEU A 154 0.26 4.73 30.50
C LEU A 154 -0.36 5.32 29.23
N GLU A 155 0.46 6.04 28.43
CA GLU A 155 0.02 6.57 27.14
C GLU A 155 -0.32 5.43 26.16
N LEU A 156 0.46 4.36 26.13
CA LEU A 156 0.23 3.19 25.27
C LEU A 156 -1.08 2.47 25.64
N GLU A 157 -1.37 2.34 26.93
CA GLU A 157 -2.63 1.77 27.41
C GLU A 157 -3.82 2.61 26.97
N ARG A 158 -3.73 3.94 27.10
CA ARG A 158 -4.75 4.85 26.61
C ARG A 158 -4.95 4.76 25.10
N GLU A 159 -3.87 4.73 24.31
CA GLU A 159 -3.96 4.58 22.86
C GLU A 159 -4.48 3.19 22.44
N HIS A 160 -4.26 2.16 23.25
CA HIS A 160 -4.89 0.85 23.03
C HIS A 160 -6.42 0.93 23.21
N HIS A 161 -6.93 1.62 24.24
CA HIS A 161 -8.37 1.83 24.42
C HIS A 161 -8.98 2.70 23.30
N ASN A 162 -8.21 3.63 22.75
CA ASN A 162 -8.63 4.49 21.64
C ASN A 162 -8.68 3.78 20.28
N LEU A 163 -8.09 2.58 20.14
CA LEU A 163 -8.18 1.81 18.90
C LEU A 163 -9.59 1.26 18.70
N PRO A 164 -10.21 1.46 17.55
CA PRO A 164 -11.44 0.79 17.20
C PRO A 164 -11.21 -0.71 16.97
N ILE A 165 -12.30 -1.47 16.98
CA ILE A 165 -12.34 -2.89 16.61
C ILE A 165 -13.25 -3.01 15.39
N VAL A 166 -12.80 -3.68 14.35
CA VAL A 166 -13.56 -3.87 13.12
C VAL A 166 -14.77 -4.79 13.39
N ALA A 167 -15.96 -4.31 13.08
CA ALA A 167 -17.21 -5.03 13.24
C ALA A 167 -17.69 -5.72 11.96
N GLN A 168 -17.57 -5.05 10.82
CA GLN A 168 -17.89 -5.59 9.50
C GLN A 168 -17.22 -4.76 8.41
N ILE A 169 -16.78 -5.43 7.35
CA ILE A 169 -16.27 -4.81 6.12
C ILE A 169 -17.03 -5.43 4.96
N LYS A 170 -17.77 -4.62 4.19
CA LYS A 170 -18.53 -5.12 3.05
C LYS A 170 -18.75 -4.08 1.97
N GLU A 171 -19.02 -4.55 0.76
CA GLU A 171 -19.59 -3.74 -0.30
C GLU A 171 -21.10 -3.54 -0.06
N LYS A 172 -21.59 -2.33 -0.28
CA LYS A 172 -23.01 -2.03 -0.34
C LYS A 172 -23.28 -0.85 -1.27
N PHE A 173 -24.14 -1.07 -2.27
CA PHE A 173 -24.53 -0.04 -3.25
C PHE A 173 -23.35 0.56 -4.03
N GLY A 174 -22.34 -0.25 -4.33
CA GLY A 174 -21.13 0.18 -5.04
C GLY A 174 -20.09 0.88 -4.18
N THR A 175 -20.26 0.91 -2.86
CA THR A 175 -19.33 1.57 -1.94
C THR A 175 -18.96 0.66 -0.78
N LEU A 176 -17.79 0.92 -0.19
CA LEU A 176 -17.35 0.29 1.05
C LEU A 176 -18.29 0.68 2.20
N ARG A 177 -18.53 -0.25 3.11
CA ARG A 177 -19.03 -0.02 4.46
C ARG A 177 -18.06 -0.65 5.44
N PHE A 178 -17.46 0.19 6.27
CA PHE A 178 -16.46 -0.19 7.25
C PHE A 178 -16.98 0.12 8.65
N TYR A 179 -17.61 -0.88 9.28
CA TYR A 179 -18.18 -0.75 10.61
C TYR A 179 -17.15 -1.01 11.69
N ILE A 180 -17.13 -0.16 12.71
CA ILE A 180 -16.20 -0.23 13.84
C ILE A 180 -16.96 -0.11 15.16
N ASP A 181 -16.49 -0.85 16.16
CA ASP A 181 -16.85 -0.72 17.56
C ASP A 181 -15.68 -0.09 18.32
N PHE A 182 -15.93 0.35 19.55
CA PHE A 182 -14.89 0.92 20.41
C PHE A 182 -14.77 0.15 21.71
N ARG A 183 -13.55 0.07 22.22
CA ARG A 183 -13.25 -0.45 23.54
C ARG A 183 -13.80 0.49 24.61
N GLU A 184 -14.14 -0.07 25.77
CA GLU A 184 -14.49 0.76 26.93
C GLU A 184 -13.33 1.70 27.28
N GLY A 185 -13.65 2.96 27.57
CA GLY A 185 -12.67 4.00 27.87
C GLY A 185 -12.09 4.74 26.64
N ALA A 186 -12.54 4.44 25.43
CA ALA A 186 -12.20 5.24 24.24
C ALA A 186 -12.65 6.69 24.38
N THR A 187 -11.78 7.64 24.05
CA THR A 187 -12.09 9.07 24.14
C THR A 187 -12.99 9.53 22.99
N ASN A 188 -13.86 10.52 23.24
CA ASN A 188 -14.72 11.09 22.22
C ASN A 188 -13.92 11.63 21.01
N SER A 189 -12.73 12.17 21.23
CA SER A 189 -11.87 12.65 20.14
C SER A 189 -11.33 11.52 19.29
N ALA A 190 -10.98 10.37 19.87
CA ALA A 190 -10.55 9.19 19.13
C ALA A 190 -11.70 8.60 18.32
N ILE A 191 -12.90 8.52 18.90
CA ILE A 191 -14.13 8.07 18.25
C ILE A 191 -14.45 8.96 17.04
N ALA A 192 -14.50 10.28 17.24
CA ALA A 192 -14.79 11.23 16.15
C ALA A 192 -13.75 11.16 15.01
N ARG A 193 -12.47 11.04 15.38
CA ARG A 193 -11.39 10.90 14.39
C ARG A 193 -11.52 9.58 13.60
N ALA A 194 -11.83 8.48 14.27
CA ALA A 194 -11.97 7.18 13.61
C ALA A 194 -13.14 7.20 12.62
N HIS A 195 -14.30 7.74 12.98
CA HIS A 195 -15.43 7.89 12.08
C HIS A 195 -15.10 8.79 10.87
N ALA A 196 -14.41 9.93 11.07
CA ALA A 196 -14.01 10.79 9.96
C ALA A 196 -13.06 10.08 8.97
N LEU A 197 -12.16 9.21 9.46
CA LEU A 197 -11.28 8.40 8.61
C LEU A 197 -12.07 7.34 7.84
N VAL A 198 -13.03 6.69 8.49
CA VAL A 198 -13.93 5.71 7.85
C VAL A 198 -14.75 6.39 6.76
N ASP A 199 -15.40 7.53 7.06
CA ASP A 199 -16.19 8.29 6.09
C ASP A 199 -15.36 8.67 4.87
N PHE A 200 -14.12 9.14 5.07
CA PHE A 200 -13.21 9.45 3.98
C PHE A 200 -12.88 8.22 3.12
N ALA A 201 -12.55 7.08 3.76
CA ALA A 201 -12.25 5.84 3.05
C ALA A 201 -13.47 5.34 2.24
N GLU A 202 -14.67 5.39 2.80
CA GLU A 202 -15.92 5.05 2.11
C GLU A 202 -16.16 5.95 0.89
N HIS A 203 -15.92 7.27 1.00
CA HIS A 203 -16.00 8.19 -0.13
C HIS A 203 -14.99 7.88 -1.24
N MET A 204 -13.75 7.52 -0.89
CA MET A 204 -12.72 7.16 -1.87
C MET A 204 -13.13 5.94 -2.71
N THR A 205 -13.90 5.01 -2.16
CA THR A 205 -14.38 3.84 -2.90
C THR A 205 -15.43 4.17 -3.95
N GLN A 206 -16.12 5.32 -3.85
CA GLN A 206 -17.09 5.76 -4.86
C GLN A 206 -16.46 6.07 -6.22
N VAL A 207 -15.15 6.33 -6.24
CA VAL A 207 -14.38 6.66 -7.44
C VAL A 207 -13.28 5.66 -7.74
N THR A 208 -13.27 4.52 -7.03
CA THR A 208 -12.23 3.48 -7.14
C THR A 208 -12.87 2.14 -7.48
N CYS A 209 -12.42 1.53 -8.58
CA CYS A 209 -12.89 0.22 -9.02
C CYS A 209 -12.68 -0.84 -7.93
N GLU A 210 -13.75 -1.54 -7.54
CA GLU A 210 -13.71 -2.58 -6.52
C GLU A 210 -12.81 -3.75 -6.91
N GLN A 211 -12.70 -4.05 -8.21
CA GLN A 211 -11.91 -5.20 -8.69
C GLN A 211 -10.41 -4.91 -8.79
N CYS A 212 -10.01 -3.75 -9.34
CA CYS A 212 -8.60 -3.50 -9.65
C CYS A 212 -7.99 -2.25 -9.01
N GLY A 213 -8.77 -1.41 -8.32
CA GLY A 213 -8.27 -0.17 -7.70
C GLY A 213 -8.06 1.01 -8.65
N ASN A 214 -8.27 0.84 -9.96
CA ASN A 214 -8.22 1.95 -10.92
C ASN A 214 -9.37 2.93 -10.70
N LYS A 215 -9.28 4.12 -11.31
CA LYS A 215 -10.39 5.08 -11.31
C LYS A 215 -11.65 4.41 -11.82
N GLY A 216 -12.72 4.48 -11.05
CA GLY A 216 -14.02 3.88 -11.35
C GLY A 216 -15.15 4.88 -11.19
N LYS A 217 -16.34 4.42 -11.54
CA LYS A 217 -17.61 5.09 -11.24
C LYS A 217 -18.68 4.02 -10.96
N THR A 218 -19.78 4.43 -10.37
CA THR A 218 -20.89 3.52 -10.04
C THR A 218 -21.69 3.17 -11.30
N TYR A 219 -21.89 1.88 -11.52
CA TYR A 219 -22.75 1.32 -12.57
C TYR A 219 -23.83 0.44 -11.94
N GLY A 220 -24.99 0.39 -12.56
CA GLY A 220 -26.07 -0.54 -12.21
C GLY A 220 -27.41 0.12 -11.93
N ILE A 221 -28.47 -0.69 -11.97
CA ILE A 221 -29.82 -0.34 -11.57
C ILE A 221 -30.23 -1.35 -10.50
N GLY A 222 -30.28 -0.90 -9.24
CA GLY A 222 -30.61 -1.78 -8.09
C GLY A 222 -29.36 -2.40 -7.43
N TRP A 223 -28.57 -3.19 -8.16
CA TRP A 223 -27.27 -3.68 -7.72
C TRP A 223 -26.16 -2.80 -8.30
N ASN A 224 -25.77 -1.82 -7.56
CA ASN A 224 -24.73 -0.89 -7.98
C ASN A 224 -23.35 -1.47 -7.68
N LYS A 225 -22.38 -1.25 -8.59
CA LYS A 225 -20.96 -1.58 -8.41
C LYS A 225 -20.12 -0.41 -8.89
N THR A 226 -19.07 -0.07 -8.18
CA THR A 226 -18.08 0.90 -8.64
C THR A 226 -16.97 0.18 -9.38
N LEU A 227 -16.89 0.41 -10.68
CA LEU A 227 -16.00 -0.29 -11.61
C LEU A 227 -15.25 0.71 -12.50
N CYS A 228 -14.07 0.35 -12.97
CA CYS A 228 -13.45 1.01 -14.11
C CYS A 228 -14.20 0.63 -15.41
N HIS A 229 -13.88 1.32 -16.51
CA HIS A 229 -14.57 1.06 -17.78
C HIS A 229 -14.42 -0.41 -18.25
N GLU A 230 -13.22 -0.96 -18.15
CA GLU A 230 -12.92 -2.35 -18.57
C GLU A 230 -13.76 -3.37 -17.80
N HIS A 231 -13.76 -3.30 -16.47
CA HIS A 231 -14.55 -4.21 -15.63
C HIS A 231 -16.05 -3.97 -15.73
N ALA A 232 -16.48 -2.73 -16.03
CA ALA A 232 -17.89 -2.45 -16.32
C ALA A 232 -18.32 -3.10 -17.64
N VAL A 233 -17.51 -3.02 -18.70
CA VAL A 233 -17.77 -3.67 -19.99
C VAL A 233 -17.76 -5.19 -19.83
N GLU A 234 -16.82 -5.76 -19.12
CA GLU A 234 -16.77 -7.20 -18.83
C GLU A 234 -18.06 -7.67 -18.13
N LYS A 235 -18.54 -6.90 -17.15
CA LYS A 235 -19.71 -7.26 -16.34
C LYS A 235 -21.05 -7.04 -17.03
N TYR A 236 -21.20 -5.91 -17.74
CA TYR A 236 -22.51 -5.46 -18.25
C TYR A 236 -22.60 -5.44 -19.79
N GLY A 237 -21.47 -5.53 -20.49
CA GLY A 237 -21.39 -5.37 -21.94
C GLY A 237 -21.30 -3.90 -22.37
N GLU A 238 -20.66 -3.65 -23.52
CA GLU A 238 -20.34 -2.31 -24.01
C GLU A 238 -21.58 -1.42 -24.26
N THR A 239 -22.64 -2.01 -24.83
CA THR A 239 -23.90 -1.29 -25.10
C THR A 239 -24.50 -0.73 -23.81
N LYS A 240 -24.57 -1.54 -22.76
CA LYS A 240 -25.16 -1.16 -21.48
C LYS A 240 -24.33 -0.14 -20.73
N VAL A 241 -23.00 -0.26 -20.81
CA VAL A 241 -22.06 0.74 -20.26
C VAL A 241 -22.22 2.09 -20.97
N ALA A 242 -22.43 2.08 -22.29
CA ALA A 242 -22.72 3.29 -23.05
C ALA A 242 -24.06 3.95 -22.65
N GLU A 243 -25.08 3.16 -22.32
CA GLU A 243 -26.35 3.66 -21.79
C GLU A 243 -26.18 4.33 -20.42
N PHE A 244 -25.48 3.70 -19.48
CA PHE A 244 -25.17 4.28 -18.18
C PHE A 244 -24.43 5.61 -18.30
N ASN A 245 -23.53 5.75 -19.28
CA ASN A 245 -22.77 6.98 -19.50
C ASN A 245 -23.64 8.14 -20.05
N LYS A 246 -24.75 7.85 -20.74
CA LYS A 246 -25.67 8.86 -21.26
C LYS A 246 -26.59 9.42 -20.17
N THR A 247 -27.03 8.57 -19.25
CA THR A 247 -27.98 8.97 -18.18
C THR A 247 -27.37 9.93 -17.15
N GLU A 248 -26.03 10.03 -17.07
CA GLU A 248 -25.33 10.99 -16.18
C GLU A 248 -25.19 12.39 -16.78
N LEU A 249 -25.52 12.59 -18.06
CA LEU A 249 -25.39 13.87 -18.77
C LEU A 249 -26.69 14.65 -18.89
N GLU A 250 -27.79 14.06 -18.42
CA GLU A 250 -29.13 14.68 -18.31
C GLU A 250 -29.45 15.05 -16.85
#